data_672efd6c1df0dd41fb414910fcf85dec
#
_entry.id   672efd6c1df0dd41fb414910fcf85dec
#
_cell.length_a   1.000
_cell.length_b   1.000
_cell.length_c   1.000
_cell.angle_alpha   90.00
_cell.angle_beta   90.00
_cell.angle_gamma   90.00
#
_symmetry.space_group_name_H-M   'P 1'
#
loop_
_entity.id
_entity.type
_entity.pdbx_description
1 polymer ?
#
loop_
_entity_poly.entity_id
_entity_poly.type
_entity_poly.pdbx_seq_one_letter_code
_entity_poly.pdbx_strand_id
1 'polypeptide(L)'
;MGVLKPFIRTEILVEAGRMPSGCFAVHREGGIICSTLPQWFPTKTAIEIGRIVIAAFRVATETSVSLTELHVRYRGLTILARDLRGGALIFLFPSEAHFVRKPPPSHMNYKNIEEFILHLETHIECWKQFNYYINLARDKKFTADDETQFLDLKSLITQGAETIHSSEVKGGLRKEEVLALFAGSPSLRYLADMSDSIPTVEGQWHRIYLQLQSLLGQIKVQQNKHTEKTASGWSLFGRR
;
A
#
# COMPACT_ATOMS: atom_id res chain seq x y z
N MET A 1 0.48 -30.30 -12.34
CA MET A 1 0.57 -29.48 -11.13
C MET A 1 2.03 -29.07 -10.93
N GLY A 2 2.41 -27.89 -11.44
CA GLY A 2 3.76 -27.34 -11.27
C GLY A 2 3.88 -26.67 -9.92
N VAL A 3 4.65 -27.24 -9.03
CA VAL A 3 5.01 -26.62 -7.75
C VAL A 3 5.89 -25.42 -8.08
N LEU A 4 5.37 -24.21 -7.87
CA LEU A 4 6.18 -22.97 -7.85
C LEU A 4 7.24 -23.14 -6.75
N LYS A 5 8.48 -23.44 -7.12
CA LYS A 5 9.61 -23.40 -6.17
C LYS A 5 9.69 -21.99 -5.57
N PRO A 6 9.95 -21.84 -4.27
CA PRO A 6 10.05 -20.53 -3.63
C PRO A 6 11.25 -19.77 -4.19
N PHE A 7 10.98 -18.79 -5.05
CA PHE A 7 12.00 -18.01 -5.77
C PHE A 7 12.68 -16.93 -4.89
N ILE A 8 12.17 -16.66 -3.69
CA ILE A 8 12.80 -15.71 -2.79
C ILE A 8 13.76 -16.49 -1.90
N ARG A 9 15.06 -16.23 -2.03
CA ARG A 9 16.06 -16.75 -1.09
C ARG A 9 15.72 -16.24 0.31
N THR A 10 15.22 -17.13 1.13
CA THR A 10 14.80 -16.88 2.51
C THR A 10 15.91 -16.28 3.36
N GLU A 11 17.16 -16.54 3.01
CA GLU A 11 18.37 -16.05 3.69
C GLU A 11 18.45 -14.53 3.76
N ILE A 12 18.02 -13.81 2.71
CA ILE A 12 18.12 -12.34 2.67
C ILE A 12 17.12 -11.66 3.62
N LEU A 13 15.96 -12.27 3.86
CA LEU A 13 14.91 -11.71 4.71
C LEU A 13 15.09 -12.07 6.20
N VAL A 14 15.78 -13.16 6.48
CA VAL A 14 15.99 -13.67 7.86
C VAL A 14 17.20 -13.03 8.54
N GLU A 15 18.26 -12.68 7.79
CA GLU A 15 19.49 -12.11 8.37
C GLU A 15 19.31 -10.76 9.07
N ALA A 16 18.29 -9.96 8.69
CA ALA A 16 18.11 -8.64 9.27
C ALA A 16 17.08 -8.56 10.40
N GLY A 17 16.31 -9.62 10.68
CA GLY A 17 15.20 -9.60 11.66
C GLY A 17 14.16 -8.50 11.39
N ARG A 18 14.19 -7.88 10.20
CA ARG A 18 13.34 -6.77 9.78
C ARG A 18 12.60 -7.15 8.50
N MET A 19 11.28 -7.03 8.54
CA MET A 19 10.47 -7.16 7.34
C MET A 19 10.36 -5.82 6.62
N PRO A 20 10.44 -5.79 5.27
CA PRO A 20 10.27 -4.55 4.53
C PRO A 20 8.82 -4.08 4.62
N SER A 21 8.64 -2.76 4.74
CA SER A 21 7.35 -2.10 4.57
C SER A 21 7.54 -0.94 3.61
N GLY A 22 6.69 -0.87 2.60
CA GLY A 22 6.75 0.16 1.57
C GLY A 22 6.16 -0.34 0.25
N CYS A 23 6.27 0.48 -0.78
CA CYS A 23 5.84 0.09 -2.11
C CYS A 23 6.85 0.52 -3.19
N PHE A 24 6.67 -0.06 -4.37
CA PHE A 24 7.42 0.32 -5.55
C PHE A 24 6.58 0.09 -6.81
N ALA A 25 6.77 0.94 -7.79
CA ALA A 25 6.17 0.78 -9.11
C ALA A 25 7.20 0.17 -10.07
N VAL A 26 6.70 -0.71 -10.94
CA VAL A 26 7.51 -1.34 -11.99
C VAL A 26 6.84 -1.14 -13.35
N HIS A 27 7.63 -0.90 -14.38
CA HIS A 27 7.12 -0.90 -15.75
C HIS A 27 6.97 -2.33 -16.30
N ARG A 28 6.36 -2.48 -17.48
CA ARG A 28 6.04 -3.80 -18.08
C ARG A 28 7.25 -4.72 -18.29
N GLU A 29 8.45 -4.19 -18.38
CA GLU A 29 9.70 -4.97 -18.49
C GLU A 29 10.28 -5.36 -17.11
N GLY A 30 9.62 -4.97 -16.02
CA GLY A 30 10.00 -5.32 -14.65
C GLY A 30 11.08 -4.41 -14.03
N GLY A 31 11.43 -3.29 -14.67
CA GLY A 31 12.31 -2.28 -14.07
C GLY A 31 11.56 -1.43 -13.05
N ILE A 32 12.25 -1.03 -11.97
CA ILE A 32 11.67 -0.17 -10.94
C ILE A 32 11.62 1.26 -11.46
N ILE A 33 10.46 1.90 -11.40
CA ILE A 33 10.24 3.31 -11.73
C ILE A 33 10.48 4.16 -10.49
N CYS A 34 9.82 3.83 -9.39
CA CYS A 34 9.94 4.51 -8.12
C CYS A 34 9.77 3.52 -6.96
N SER A 35 10.28 3.88 -5.78
CA SER A 35 10.25 3.01 -4.61
C SER A 35 10.26 3.82 -3.32
N THR A 36 9.43 3.41 -2.35
CA THR A 36 9.48 3.87 -0.96
C THR A 36 10.05 2.79 -0.02
N LEU A 37 10.60 1.72 -0.58
CA LEU A 37 11.21 0.65 0.20
C LEU A 37 12.41 1.18 1.01
N PRO A 38 12.66 0.61 2.21
CA PRO A 38 13.83 0.96 3.01
C PRO A 38 15.13 0.75 2.23
N GLN A 39 16.12 1.61 2.43
CA GLN A 39 17.43 1.54 1.73
C GLN A 39 18.17 0.20 1.94
N TRP A 40 17.93 -0.49 3.06
CA TRP A 40 18.52 -1.79 3.34
C TRP A 40 17.87 -2.93 2.53
N PHE A 41 16.68 -2.71 1.92
CA PHE A 41 16.03 -3.73 1.10
C PHE A 41 16.72 -3.85 -0.25
N PRO A 42 17.19 -5.07 -0.65
CA PRO A 42 18.00 -5.19 -1.86
C PRO A 42 17.18 -4.86 -3.11
N THR A 43 17.65 -3.89 -3.89
CA THR A 43 17.03 -3.50 -5.17
C THR A 43 16.87 -4.69 -6.13
N LYS A 44 17.85 -5.62 -6.13
CA LYS A 44 17.79 -6.83 -6.94
C LYS A 44 16.57 -7.69 -6.60
N THR A 45 16.26 -7.85 -5.30
CA THR A 45 15.09 -8.60 -4.84
C THR A 45 13.79 -7.89 -5.24
N ALA A 46 13.74 -6.56 -5.14
CA ALA A 46 12.58 -5.79 -5.60
C ALA A 46 12.34 -5.98 -7.11
N ILE A 47 13.39 -5.94 -7.92
CA ILE A 47 13.31 -6.20 -9.38
C ILE A 47 12.78 -7.63 -9.66
N GLU A 48 13.27 -8.63 -8.93
CA GLU A 48 12.81 -10.02 -9.08
C GLU A 48 11.32 -10.17 -8.73
N ILE A 49 10.88 -9.57 -7.63
CA ILE A 49 9.45 -9.51 -7.26
C ILE A 49 8.64 -8.83 -8.38
N GLY A 50 9.11 -7.68 -8.87
CA GLY A 50 8.47 -6.95 -9.95
C GLY A 50 8.26 -7.79 -11.20
N ARG A 51 9.31 -8.50 -11.65
CA ARG A 51 9.24 -9.38 -12.82
C ARG A 51 8.25 -10.53 -12.66
N ILE A 52 8.20 -11.13 -11.46
CA ILE A 52 7.25 -12.22 -11.16
C ILE A 52 5.81 -11.69 -11.20
N VAL A 53 5.56 -10.54 -10.60
CA VAL A 53 4.23 -9.90 -10.60
C VAL A 53 3.78 -9.56 -12.01
N ILE A 54 4.63 -8.90 -12.82
CA ILE A 54 4.33 -8.58 -14.22
C ILE A 54 4.06 -9.86 -15.04
N ALA A 55 4.85 -10.91 -14.82
CA ALA A 55 4.63 -12.19 -15.50
C ALA A 55 3.26 -12.79 -15.12
N ALA A 56 2.85 -12.71 -13.85
CA ALA A 56 1.55 -13.20 -13.40
C ALA A 56 0.39 -12.45 -14.07
N PHE A 57 0.44 -11.11 -14.13
CA PHE A 57 -0.57 -10.30 -14.80
C PHE A 57 -0.62 -10.58 -16.32
N ARG A 58 0.54 -10.75 -16.97
CA ARG A 58 0.61 -11.09 -18.37
C ARG A 58 -0.02 -12.45 -18.65
N VAL A 59 0.30 -13.49 -17.89
CA VAL A 59 -0.31 -14.83 -18.03
C VAL A 59 -1.82 -14.77 -17.83
N ALA A 60 -2.29 -14.01 -16.84
CA ALA A 60 -3.73 -13.81 -16.63
C ALA A 60 -4.41 -13.19 -17.86
N THR A 61 -3.79 -12.18 -18.47
CA THR A 61 -4.29 -11.54 -19.69
C THR A 61 -4.31 -12.53 -20.88
N GLU A 62 -3.25 -13.31 -21.06
CA GLU A 62 -3.13 -14.33 -22.11
C GLU A 62 -4.17 -15.44 -21.95
N THR A 63 -4.55 -15.78 -20.71
CA THR A 63 -5.58 -16.78 -20.40
C THR A 63 -6.99 -16.21 -20.28
N SER A 64 -7.19 -14.94 -20.63
CA SER A 64 -8.47 -14.22 -20.54
C SER A 64 -9.05 -14.18 -19.11
N VAL A 65 -8.19 -14.27 -18.10
CA VAL A 65 -8.56 -14.08 -16.69
C VAL A 65 -8.43 -12.60 -16.34
N SER A 66 -9.50 -11.97 -15.88
CA SER A 66 -9.45 -10.58 -15.40
C SER A 66 -8.79 -10.54 -14.02
N LEU A 67 -7.47 -10.37 -13.98
CA LEU A 67 -6.68 -10.23 -12.76
C LEU A 67 -6.23 -8.77 -12.62
N THR A 68 -6.87 -8.03 -11.74
CA THR A 68 -6.51 -6.62 -11.46
C THR A 68 -5.69 -6.45 -10.19
N GLU A 69 -5.73 -7.45 -9.32
CA GLU A 69 -5.02 -7.45 -8.04
C GLU A 69 -4.47 -8.84 -7.74
N LEU A 70 -3.22 -8.90 -7.28
CA LEU A 70 -2.54 -10.14 -6.86
C LEU A 70 -2.14 -10.01 -5.39
N HIS A 71 -2.58 -10.97 -4.57
CA HIS A 71 -2.29 -11.01 -3.15
C HIS A 71 -1.52 -12.29 -2.82
N VAL A 72 -0.26 -12.15 -2.37
CA VAL A 72 0.62 -13.28 -2.03
C VAL A 72 1.08 -13.13 -0.58
N ARG A 73 0.91 -14.18 0.22
CA ARG A 73 1.45 -14.26 1.59
C ARG A 73 2.57 -15.28 1.64
N TYR A 74 3.70 -14.88 2.16
CA TYR A 74 4.87 -15.75 2.28
C TYR A 74 5.67 -15.45 3.55
N ARG A 75 5.75 -16.43 4.48
CA ARG A 75 6.63 -16.42 5.66
C ARG A 75 6.80 -15.06 6.37
N GLY A 76 5.70 -14.42 6.74
CA GLY A 76 5.75 -13.13 7.44
C GLY A 76 5.83 -11.92 6.50
N LEU A 77 5.78 -12.09 5.18
CA LEU A 77 5.67 -11.04 4.19
C LEU A 77 4.36 -11.17 3.42
N THR A 78 3.64 -10.07 3.30
CA THR A 78 2.51 -9.93 2.37
C THR A 78 2.94 -9.07 1.19
N ILE A 79 2.68 -9.55 -0.01
CA ILE A 79 2.86 -8.83 -1.26
C ILE A 79 1.46 -8.58 -1.82
N LEU A 80 1.10 -7.32 -1.98
CA LEU A 80 -0.10 -6.89 -2.67
C LEU A 80 0.35 -6.18 -3.95
N ALA A 81 -0.14 -6.61 -5.10
CA ALA A 81 0.20 -5.98 -6.36
C ALA A 81 -1.07 -5.64 -7.13
N ARG A 82 -1.09 -4.46 -7.75
CA ARG A 82 -2.17 -3.98 -8.62
C ARG A 82 -1.65 -3.76 -10.02
N ASP A 83 -2.41 -4.24 -10.99
CA ASP A 83 -2.12 -3.99 -12.39
C ASP A 83 -2.38 -2.52 -12.75
N LEU A 84 -1.44 -1.89 -13.44
CA LEU A 84 -1.54 -0.56 -14.00
C LEU A 84 -1.33 -0.65 -15.52
N ARG A 85 -1.86 0.34 -16.27
CA ARG A 85 -1.73 0.37 -17.74
C ARG A 85 -0.29 0.31 -18.24
N GLY A 86 0.66 0.89 -17.49
CA GLY A 86 2.08 0.94 -17.81
C GLY A 86 2.94 -0.10 -17.09
N GLY A 87 2.38 -0.87 -16.14
CA GLY A 87 3.17 -1.79 -15.31
C GLY A 87 2.39 -2.31 -14.12
N ALA A 88 2.99 -2.29 -12.91
CA ALA A 88 2.33 -2.68 -11.68
C ALA A 88 2.79 -1.87 -10.48
N LEU A 89 1.89 -1.64 -9.53
CA LEU A 89 2.20 -1.08 -8.22
C LEU A 89 2.22 -2.21 -7.20
N ILE A 90 3.35 -2.36 -6.50
CA ILE A 90 3.62 -3.49 -5.61
C ILE A 90 3.87 -2.97 -4.20
N PHE A 91 3.14 -3.50 -3.25
CA PHE A 91 3.24 -3.18 -1.83
C PHE A 91 3.84 -4.37 -1.09
N LEU A 92 4.75 -4.10 -0.18
CA LEU A 92 5.33 -5.08 0.73
C LEU A 92 4.97 -4.71 2.16
N PHE A 93 4.42 -5.67 2.89
CA PHE A 93 4.06 -5.50 4.30
C PHE A 93 4.56 -6.69 5.12
N PRO A 94 4.96 -6.47 6.38
CA PRO A 94 5.12 -7.56 7.32
C PRO A 94 3.78 -8.31 7.45
N SER A 95 3.77 -9.61 7.20
CA SER A 95 2.65 -10.45 7.61
C SER A 95 2.76 -10.66 9.11
N GLU A 96 1.86 -10.11 9.89
CA GLU A 96 1.78 -10.47 11.29
C GLU A 96 1.52 -11.98 11.40
N ALA A 97 2.31 -12.67 12.20
CA ALA A 97 2.16 -14.10 12.41
C ALA A 97 0.73 -14.38 12.88
N HIS A 98 -0.02 -15.14 12.10
CA HIS A 98 -1.36 -15.59 12.47
C HIS A 98 -1.26 -16.43 13.74
N PHE A 99 -1.49 -15.82 14.89
CA PHE A 99 -2.04 -16.58 16.00
C PHE A 99 -3.47 -16.98 15.60
N VAL A 100 -3.66 -18.30 15.40
CA VAL A 100 -4.99 -18.89 15.22
C VAL A 100 -5.80 -18.55 16.47
N ARG A 101 -6.61 -17.52 16.43
CA ARG A 101 -7.54 -17.16 17.49
C ARG A 101 -8.94 -17.56 17.08
N LYS A 102 -9.54 -18.39 17.93
CA LYS A 102 -10.96 -18.69 17.90
C LYS A 102 -11.75 -17.37 18.09
N PRO A 103 -12.75 -17.05 17.27
CA PRO A 103 -13.44 -15.75 17.33
C PRO A 103 -14.23 -15.63 18.63
N PRO A 104 -14.15 -14.48 19.33
CA PRO A 104 -15.08 -14.14 20.39
C PRO A 104 -16.43 -13.66 19.79
N PRO A 105 -17.55 -13.85 20.49
CA PRO A 105 -18.87 -13.45 20.01
C PRO A 105 -19.07 -11.93 20.07
N SER A 106 -19.65 -11.41 19.02
CA SER A 106 -20.33 -10.11 18.86
C SER A 106 -19.58 -8.85 19.34
N HIS A 107 -19.16 -8.06 18.42
CA HIS A 107 -18.99 -6.63 18.22
C HIS A 107 -17.67 -6.34 17.50
N MET A 108 -17.75 -5.76 16.32
CA MET A 108 -16.70 -5.46 15.35
C MET A 108 -15.82 -6.68 15.00
N ASN A 109 -16.02 -7.20 13.82
CA ASN A 109 -15.35 -8.39 13.29
C ASN A 109 -13.84 -8.09 13.19
N TYR A 110 -12.99 -8.67 14.04
CA TYR A 110 -11.53 -8.46 14.06
C TYR A 110 -10.85 -8.67 12.70
N LYS A 111 -11.42 -9.55 11.88
CA LYS A 111 -10.99 -9.74 10.49
C LYS A 111 -11.12 -8.45 9.69
N ASN A 112 -12.15 -7.65 9.95
CA ASN A 112 -12.37 -6.37 9.29
C ASN A 112 -11.35 -5.29 9.74
N ILE A 113 -10.85 -5.33 10.98
CA ILE A 113 -9.87 -4.35 11.48
C ILE A 113 -8.49 -4.60 10.84
N GLU A 114 -8.05 -5.85 10.75
CA GLU A 114 -6.77 -6.19 10.11
C GLU A 114 -6.79 -5.86 8.62
N GLU A 115 -7.88 -6.21 7.93
CA GLU A 115 -8.10 -5.84 6.54
C GLU A 115 -8.14 -4.32 6.36
N PHE A 116 -8.81 -3.61 7.26
CA PHE A 116 -8.88 -2.15 7.22
C PHE A 116 -7.52 -1.49 7.45
N ILE A 117 -6.72 -1.99 8.41
CA ILE A 117 -5.34 -1.52 8.63
C ILE A 117 -4.52 -1.72 7.36
N LEU A 118 -4.60 -2.89 6.71
CA LEU A 118 -3.89 -3.17 5.47
C LEU A 118 -4.32 -2.22 4.35
N HIS A 119 -5.62 -1.98 4.20
CA HIS A 119 -6.14 -1.01 3.22
C HIS A 119 -5.64 0.40 3.49
N LEU A 120 -5.60 0.82 4.75
CA LEU A 120 -5.13 2.15 5.14
C LEU A 120 -3.62 2.30 4.93
N GLU A 121 -2.83 1.28 5.26
CA GLU A 121 -1.39 1.24 4.98
C GLU A 121 -1.10 1.32 3.48
N THR A 122 -1.82 0.53 2.67
CA THR A 122 -1.75 0.58 1.21
C THR A 122 -2.09 1.98 0.68
N HIS A 123 -3.13 2.59 1.23
CA HIS A 123 -3.54 3.93 0.83
C HIS A 123 -2.49 4.99 1.17
N ILE A 124 -1.87 4.89 2.35
CA ILE A 124 -0.76 5.75 2.77
C ILE A 124 0.44 5.61 1.82
N GLU A 125 0.74 4.40 1.35
CA GLU A 125 1.82 4.19 0.37
C GLU A 125 1.48 4.86 -0.97
N CYS A 126 0.22 4.80 -1.43
CA CYS A 126 -0.21 5.56 -2.60
C CYS A 126 0.02 7.08 -2.43
N TRP A 127 -0.22 7.63 -1.24
CA TRP A 127 0.05 9.04 -0.95
C TRP A 127 1.56 9.38 -0.98
N LYS A 128 2.43 8.49 -0.56
CA LYS A 128 3.89 8.68 -0.69
C LYS A 128 4.30 8.69 -2.16
N GLN A 129 3.73 7.78 -2.97
CA GLN A 129 3.98 7.76 -4.41
C GLN A 129 3.46 9.03 -5.11
N PHE A 130 2.31 9.55 -4.69
CA PHE A 130 1.79 10.82 -5.20
C PHE A 130 2.81 11.96 -4.98
N ASN A 131 3.40 12.04 -3.78
CA ASN A 131 4.44 13.05 -3.50
C ASN A 131 5.71 12.83 -4.34
N TYR A 132 6.09 11.58 -4.60
CA TYR A 132 7.20 11.29 -5.49
C TYR A 132 6.96 11.89 -6.90
N TYR A 133 5.77 11.72 -7.46
CA TYR A 133 5.41 12.28 -8.76
C TYR A 133 5.37 13.81 -8.74
N ILE A 134 4.92 14.45 -7.66
CA ILE A 134 5.01 15.91 -7.50
C ILE A 134 6.47 16.36 -7.61
N ASN A 135 7.41 15.65 -6.98
CA ASN A 135 8.83 15.96 -7.07
C ASN A 135 9.39 15.78 -8.48
N LEU A 136 8.97 14.73 -9.21
CA LEU A 136 9.34 14.57 -10.62
C LEU A 136 8.84 15.75 -11.49
N ALA A 137 7.61 16.21 -11.24
CA ALA A 137 7.07 17.38 -11.94
C ALA A 137 7.85 18.66 -11.62
N ARG A 138 8.22 18.88 -10.34
CA ARG A 138 9.06 19.99 -9.90
C ARG A 138 10.40 20.01 -10.62
N ASP A 139 11.05 18.84 -10.71
CA ASP A 139 12.35 18.69 -11.37
C ASP A 139 12.24 18.67 -12.91
N LYS A 140 11.02 18.63 -13.44
CA LYS A 140 10.73 18.46 -14.89
C LYS A 140 11.37 17.18 -15.46
N LYS A 141 11.46 16.13 -14.66
CA LYS A 141 12.11 14.84 -14.99
C LYS A 141 11.10 13.70 -15.04
N PHE A 142 10.04 13.83 -15.80
CA PHE A 142 9.01 12.79 -15.96
C PHE A 142 8.85 12.40 -17.43
N THR A 143 8.45 11.16 -17.65
CA THR A 143 8.17 10.57 -18.95
C THR A 143 6.66 10.51 -19.22
N ALA A 144 6.26 10.08 -20.41
CA ALA A 144 4.85 9.81 -20.74
C ALA A 144 4.29 8.63 -19.89
N ASP A 145 5.13 7.66 -19.53
CA ASP A 145 4.75 6.55 -18.66
C ASP A 145 4.50 7.03 -17.23
N ASP A 146 5.34 7.93 -16.72
CA ASP A 146 5.13 8.57 -15.40
C ASP A 146 3.81 9.33 -15.35
N GLU A 147 3.46 10.07 -16.42
CA GLU A 147 2.19 10.77 -16.54
C GLU A 147 1.01 9.79 -16.44
N THR A 148 1.07 8.69 -17.18
CA THR A 148 0.03 7.65 -17.17
C THR A 148 -0.11 7.04 -15.77
N GLN A 149 1.00 6.69 -15.14
CA GLN A 149 1.00 6.08 -13.81
C GLN A 149 0.53 7.05 -12.72
N PHE A 150 0.84 8.34 -12.85
CA PHE A 150 0.31 9.37 -11.96
C PHE A 150 -1.23 9.44 -12.03
N LEU A 151 -1.81 9.36 -13.22
CA LEU A 151 -3.27 9.35 -13.40
C LEU A 151 -3.91 8.07 -12.85
N ASP A 152 -3.29 6.91 -13.08
CA ASP A 152 -3.73 5.64 -12.51
C ASP A 152 -3.64 5.66 -10.97
N LEU A 153 -2.57 6.22 -10.42
CA LEU A 153 -2.40 6.39 -8.98
C LEU A 153 -3.50 7.26 -8.36
N LYS A 154 -3.90 8.35 -9.02
CA LYS A 154 -5.03 9.19 -8.57
C LYS A 154 -6.33 8.39 -8.52
N SER A 155 -6.58 7.51 -9.48
CA SER A 155 -7.74 6.61 -9.47
C SER A 155 -7.70 5.66 -8.27
N LEU A 156 -6.54 5.07 -7.98
CA LEU A 156 -6.34 4.19 -6.80
C LEU A 156 -6.56 4.94 -5.48
N ILE A 157 -6.04 6.17 -5.37
CA ILE A 157 -6.25 7.01 -4.19
C ILE A 157 -7.73 7.33 -4.02
N THR A 158 -8.45 7.63 -5.10
CA THR A 158 -9.89 7.90 -5.02
C THR A 158 -10.67 6.68 -4.52
N GLN A 159 -10.40 5.49 -5.07
CA GLN A 159 -11.04 4.24 -4.64
C GLN A 159 -10.73 3.92 -3.17
N GLY A 160 -9.47 4.07 -2.76
CA GLY A 160 -9.06 3.86 -1.37
C GLY A 160 -9.73 4.85 -0.41
N ALA A 161 -9.87 6.12 -0.80
CA ALA A 161 -10.56 7.13 -0.02
C ALA A 161 -12.05 6.79 0.19
N GLU A 162 -12.73 6.23 -0.82
CA GLU A 162 -14.12 5.77 -0.70
C GLU A 162 -14.26 4.61 0.30
N THR A 163 -13.32 3.66 0.26
CA THR A 163 -13.29 2.53 1.20
C THR A 163 -13.07 3.02 2.64
N ILE A 164 -12.16 3.98 2.84
CA ILE A 164 -11.87 4.57 4.16
C ILE A 164 -13.08 5.39 4.65
N HIS A 165 -13.72 6.15 3.77
CA HIS A 165 -14.88 6.97 4.12
C HIS A 165 -16.12 6.11 4.48
N SER A 166 -16.32 4.99 3.81
CA SER A 166 -17.42 4.05 4.09
C SER A 166 -17.23 3.29 5.41
N SER A 167 -16.02 3.24 5.95
CA SER A 167 -15.77 2.73 7.29
C SER A 167 -16.27 3.78 8.30
N GLU A 168 -17.13 3.38 9.23
CA GLU A 168 -17.73 4.26 10.26
C GLU A 168 -16.71 4.84 11.26
N VAL A 169 -15.44 5.00 10.86
CA VAL A 169 -14.35 5.50 11.70
C VAL A 169 -14.42 7.02 11.77
N LYS A 170 -14.70 7.54 12.96
CA LYS A 170 -14.74 8.99 13.22
C LYS A 170 -13.37 9.62 12.96
N GLY A 171 -13.34 10.69 12.17
CA GLY A 171 -12.10 11.42 11.83
C GLY A 171 -11.46 10.99 10.51
N GLY A 172 -12.19 10.26 9.66
CA GLY A 172 -11.74 9.85 8.34
C GLY A 172 -11.48 11.01 7.38
N LEU A 173 -10.75 10.68 6.32
CA LEU A 173 -10.41 11.58 5.22
C LEU A 173 -11.68 12.13 4.55
N ARG A 174 -11.74 13.45 4.36
CA ARG A 174 -12.86 14.07 3.64
C ARG A 174 -12.63 13.97 2.13
N LYS A 175 -13.62 13.44 1.41
CA LYS A 175 -13.57 13.25 -0.04
C LYS A 175 -13.29 14.57 -0.77
N GLU A 176 -13.86 15.65 -0.29
CA GLU A 176 -13.71 17.00 -0.85
C GLU A 176 -12.24 17.47 -0.82
N GLU A 177 -11.48 17.11 0.22
CA GLU A 177 -10.06 17.48 0.34
C GLU A 177 -9.21 16.75 -0.71
N VAL A 178 -9.51 15.47 -0.96
CA VAL A 178 -8.84 14.68 -2.00
C VAL A 178 -9.17 15.23 -3.39
N LEU A 179 -10.44 15.52 -3.64
CA LEU A 179 -10.87 16.08 -4.93
C LEU A 179 -10.28 17.47 -5.18
N ALA A 180 -10.19 18.32 -4.15
CA ALA A 180 -9.58 19.64 -4.25
C ALA A 180 -8.09 19.55 -4.59
N LEU A 181 -7.35 18.62 -3.95
CA LEU A 181 -5.95 18.34 -4.28
C LEU A 181 -5.80 17.89 -5.74
N PHE A 182 -6.66 16.98 -6.21
CA PHE A 182 -6.59 16.47 -7.58
C PHE A 182 -6.98 17.52 -8.63
N ALA A 183 -7.87 18.44 -8.28
CA ALA A 183 -8.18 19.60 -9.13
C ALA A 183 -6.97 20.54 -9.27
N GLY A 184 -6.17 20.71 -8.20
CA GLY A 184 -4.92 21.49 -8.21
C GLY A 184 -3.75 20.76 -8.89
N SER A 185 -3.86 19.46 -9.14
CA SER A 185 -2.82 18.61 -9.75
C SER A 185 -3.40 17.72 -10.85
N PRO A 186 -3.96 18.29 -11.94
CA PRO A 186 -4.63 17.49 -12.98
C PRO A 186 -3.67 16.55 -13.71
N SER A 187 -2.42 16.95 -13.94
CA SER A 187 -1.37 16.17 -14.61
C SER A 187 0.01 16.61 -14.15
N LEU A 188 1.05 15.77 -14.39
CA LEU A 188 2.46 16.14 -14.11
C LEU A 188 2.91 17.30 -14.99
N ARG A 189 2.48 17.30 -16.26
CA ARG A 189 2.77 18.40 -17.19
C ARG A 189 2.21 19.71 -16.68
N TYR A 190 0.95 19.71 -16.22
CA TYR A 190 0.35 20.90 -15.63
C TYR A 190 1.16 21.41 -14.42
N LEU A 191 1.57 20.51 -13.51
CA LEU A 191 2.39 20.89 -12.35
C LEU A 191 3.76 21.44 -12.77
N ALA A 192 4.40 20.87 -13.79
CA ALA A 192 5.68 21.34 -14.31
C ALA A 192 5.60 22.71 -14.97
N ASP A 193 4.48 23.00 -15.63
CA ASP A 193 4.22 24.30 -16.28
C ASP A 193 3.80 25.36 -15.26
N MET A 194 3.02 24.97 -14.24
CA MET A 194 2.49 25.82 -13.19
C MET A 194 3.24 25.61 -11.86
N SER A 195 4.55 25.74 -11.87
CA SER A 195 5.44 25.44 -10.73
C SER A 195 5.04 26.19 -9.44
N ASP A 196 4.44 27.37 -9.55
CA ASP A 196 3.96 28.15 -8.40
C ASP A 196 2.79 27.48 -7.66
N SER A 197 2.11 26.53 -8.29
CA SER A 197 1.04 25.74 -7.67
C SER A 197 1.57 24.59 -6.79
N ILE A 198 2.80 24.14 -7.02
CA ILE A 198 3.40 22.98 -6.34
C ILE A 198 3.40 23.13 -4.81
N PRO A 199 3.83 24.26 -4.21
CA PRO A 199 3.81 24.41 -2.75
C PRO A 199 2.41 24.27 -2.15
N THR A 200 1.38 24.76 -2.86
CA THR A 200 -0.01 24.63 -2.43
C THR A 200 -0.47 23.16 -2.44
N VAL A 201 -0.16 22.44 -3.53
CA VAL A 201 -0.47 21.01 -3.68
C VAL A 201 0.25 20.19 -2.61
N GLU A 202 1.53 20.48 -2.33
CA GLU A 202 2.28 19.82 -1.26
C GLU A 202 1.72 20.10 0.13
N GLY A 203 1.32 21.33 0.41
CA GLY A 203 0.69 21.66 1.67
C GLY A 203 -0.62 20.91 1.90
N GLN A 204 -1.43 20.76 0.85
CA GLN A 204 -2.66 19.97 0.89
C GLN A 204 -2.35 18.47 1.06
N TRP A 205 -1.39 17.94 0.29
CA TRP A 205 -0.93 16.58 0.40
C TRP A 205 -0.44 16.25 1.82
N HIS A 206 0.43 17.10 2.37
CA HIS A 206 1.00 16.89 3.71
C HIS A 206 -0.07 16.83 4.78
N ARG A 207 -1.07 17.71 4.72
CA ARG A 207 -2.20 17.71 5.65
C ARG A 207 -2.97 16.41 5.60
N ILE A 208 -3.33 15.94 4.40
CA ILE A 208 -4.03 14.67 4.19
C ILE A 208 -3.18 13.49 4.68
N TYR A 209 -1.89 13.48 4.35
CA TYR A 209 -0.97 12.45 4.78
C TYR A 209 -0.88 12.32 6.30
N LEU A 210 -0.79 13.43 7.02
CA LEU A 210 -0.79 13.44 8.49
C LEU A 210 -2.13 12.94 9.07
N GLN A 211 -3.25 13.27 8.46
CA GLN A 211 -4.56 12.75 8.88
C GLN A 211 -4.62 11.22 8.76
N LEU A 212 -4.15 10.67 7.64
CA LEU A 212 -4.10 9.22 7.41
C LEU A 212 -3.17 8.50 8.39
N GLN A 213 -2.00 9.07 8.68
CA GLN A 213 -1.06 8.55 9.67
C GLN A 213 -1.67 8.55 11.09
N SER A 214 -2.35 9.63 11.45
CA SER A 214 -3.06 9.73 12.74
C SER A 214 -4.16 8.68 12.85
N LEU A 215 -4.95 8.50 11.80
CA LEU A 215 -6.01 7.49 11.74
C LEU A 215 -5.44 6.07 11.91
N LEU A 216 -4.36 5.74 11.18
CA LEU A 216 -3.69 4.45 11.29
C LEU A 216 -3.19 4.21 12.72
N GLY A 217 -2.57 5.22 13.35
CA GLY A 217 -2.12 5.15 14.74
C GLY A 217 -3.27 4.87 15.72
N GLN A 218 -4.39 5.56 15.56
CA GLN A 218 -5.59 5.36 16.41
C GLN A 218 -6.14 3.95 16.29
N ILE A 219 -6.24 3.41 15.08
CA ILE A 219 -6.79 2.06 14.85
C ILE A 219 -5.85 0.99 15.39
N LYS A 220 -4.52 1.13 15.21
CA LYS A 220 -3.54 0.21 15.78
C LYS A 220 -3.59 0.20 17.32
N VAL A 221 -3.76 1.35 17.95
CA VAL A 221 -3.93 1.44 19.42
C VAL A 221 -5.23 0.76 19.86
N GLN A 222 -6.32 0.91 19.11
CA GLN A 222 -7.57 0.23 19.41
C GLN A 222 -7.42 -1.30 19.28
N GLN A 223 -6.77 -1.77 18.23
CA GLN A 223 -6.46 -3.20 18.02
C GLN A 223 -5.67 -3.78 19.22
N ASN A 224 -4.61 -3.09 19.67
CA ASN A 224 -3.78 -3.54 20.78
C ASN A 224 -4.56 -3.59 22.10
N LYS A 225 -5.37 -2.58 22.42
CA LYS A 225 -6.22 -2.56 23.63
C LYS A 225 -7.21 -3.73 23.66
N HIS A 226 -7.75 -4.11 22.54
CA HIS A 226 -8.63 -5.28 22.45
C HIS A 226 -7.87 -6.59 22.65
N THR A 227 -6.65 -6.66 22.11
CA THR A 227 -5.77 -7.83 22.28
C THR A 227 -5.37 -8.06 23.73
N GLU A 228 -5.02 -6.99 24.45
CA GLU A 228 -4.67 -7.05 25.87
C GLU A 228 -5.86 -7.44 26.76
N LYS A 229 -7.06 -6.91 26.49
CA LYS A 229 -8.28 -7.29 27.24
C LYS A 229 -8.64 -8.77 27.09
N THR A 230 -8.44 -9.34 25.91
CA THR A 230 -8.65 -10.78 25.69
C THR A 230 -7.57 -11.64 26.37
N ALA A 231 -6.32 -11.18 26.42
CA ALA A 231 -5.24 -11.90 27.08
C ALA A 231 -5.39 -11.89 28.64
N SER A 232 -5.81 -10.77 29.23
CA SER A 232 -6.00 -10.66 30.69
C SER A 232 -7.24 -11.41 31.20
N GLY A 233 -8.28 -11.59 30.38
CA GLY A 233 -9.47 -12.36 30.74
C GLY A 233 -9.20 -13.85 30.94
N TRP A 234 -8.16 -14.41 30.35
CA TRP A 234 -7.81 -15.84 30.47
C TRP A 234 -6.95 -16.16 31.70
N SER A 235 -6.27 -15.17 32.28
CA SER A 235 -5.44 -15.42 33.48
C SER A 235 -6.28 -15.59 34.75
N LEU A 236 -7.55 -15.20 34.76
CA LEU A 236 -8.45 -15.32 35.90
C LEU A 236 -9.16 -16.69 36.03
N PHE A 237 -9.14 -17.51 34.97
CA PHE A 237 -9.78 -18.84 34.98
C PHE A 237 -8.82 -20.00 35.14
N GLY A 238 -7.51 -19.75 35.33
CA GLY A 238 -6.46 -20.78 35.43
C GLY A 238 -6.04 -21.17 36.86
N ARG A 239 -6.79 -20.80 37.89
CA ARG A 239 -6.53 -21.25 39.27
C ARG A 239 -7.79 -21.91 39.86
N ARG A 240 -7.93 -23.17 39.61
CA ARG A 240 -8.56 -24.13 40.53
C ARG A 240 -7.88 -25.50 40.37
#